data_9a794577274bf9798b6e7ec4443fcdc5
#
_entry.id   9a794577274bf9798b6e7ec4443fcdc5
#
_cell.length_a   1.000
_cell.length_b   1.000
_cell.length_c   1.000
_cell.angle_alpha   90.00
_cell.angle_beta   90.00
_cell.angle_gamma   90.00
#
_symmetry.space_group_name_H-M   'P 1'
#
loop_
_entity.id
_entity.type
_entity.pdbx_description
1 polymer ?
#
loop_
_entity_poly.entity_id
_entity_poly.type
_entity_poly.pdbx_seq_one_letter_code
_entity_poly.pdbx_strand_id
1 'polypeptide(L)'
;MKQIYDENIGYRILFPLVNWMFRMSYRHIKYVGKENIPTDGAVIFAPNHTNALQDALAVLSINSERKVFVARADIFRNKKIAKILNWLKIMPIRRMRDGASEVLQNDETVNRAIETLRTGVPFCILPEGTHRTKHSLLPLRKGIFRISLRANEEFGKEKPIYIVPVGLEYGDWFHLWDSLVINIGKPINVTEFVAEHSDLDYPKLILALREDLTERMRELILWVPDDENYEKNWQELKKNPPKELDWFPKHSMPKWLLMFLLIVLSPLALVAGVVTWPLWLAWLIICWMVKDDAFHTSVQFVWQLIFIPLTCFITLPFWMFLQEYMYLSRKLNRRNNR
;
A
#
# COMPACT_ATOMS: atom_id res chain seq x y z
N MET A 1 -6.11 22.88 -19.12
CA MET A 1 -5.26 22.38 -17.99
C MET A 1 -5.04 20.88 -18.20
N LYS A 2 -3.82 20.35 -17.95
CA LYS A 2 -3.59 18.89 -17.98
C LYS A 2 -4.39 18.22 -16.88
N GLN A 3 -5.10 17.17 -17.23
CA GLN A 3 -5.87 16.37 -16.28
C GLN A 3 -4.95 15.41 -15.52
N ILE A 4 -5.41 14.89 -14.36
CA ILE A 4 -4.59 14.01 -13.52
C ILE A 4 -4.25 12.69 -14.21
N TYR A 5 -5.12 12.22 -15.08
CA TYR A 5 -4.96 10.99 -15.87
C TYR A 5 -4.14 11.18 -17.16
N ASP A 6 -3.78 12.42 -17.52
CA ASP A 6 -2.97 12.69 -18.72
C ASP A 6 -1.55 12.14 -18.59
N GLU A 7 -0.95 11.75 -19.71
CA GLU A 7 0.44 11.35 -19.74
C GLU A 7 1.38 12.53 -19.47
N ASN A 8 2.43 12.25 -18.70
CA ASN A 8 3.48 13.21 -18.38
C ASN A 8 4.84 12.53 -18.54
N ILE A 9 5.70 13.09 -19.36
CA ILE A 9 7.05 12.56 -19.63
C ILE A 9 7.85 12.40 -18.34
N GLY A 10 7.83 13.41 -17.45
CA GLY A 10 8.54 13.36 -16.18
C GLY A 10 8.04 12.21 -15.28
N TYR A 11 6.72 11.99 -15.23
CA TYR A 11 6.16 10.85 -14.50
C TYR A 11 6.58 9.51 -15.14
N ARG A 12 6.59 9.43 -16.47
CA ARG A 12 6.99 8.21 -17.20
C ARG A 12 8.46 7.84 -16.95
N ILE A 13 9.32 8.83 -16.71
CA ILE A 13 10.73 8.61 -16.34
C ILE A 13 10.85 8.25 -14.85
N LEU A 14 10.12 8.95 -13.98
CA LEU A 14 10.17 8.72 -12.53
C LEU A 14 9.56 7.38 -12.11
N PHE A 15 8.46 6.97 -12.74
CA PHE A 15 7.72 5.76 -12.36
C PHE A 15 8.58 4.48 -12.32
N PRO A 16 9.39 4.15 -13.35
CA PRO A 16 10.28 2.98 -13.30
C PRO A 16 11.29 3.06 -12.16
N LEU A 17 11.84 4.24 -11.89
CA LEU A 17 12.78 4.45 -10.79
C LEU A 17 12.10 4.20 -9.43
N VAL A 18 10.92 4.78 -9.21
CA VAL A 18 10.14 4.58 -7.97
C VAL A 18 9.81 3.10 -7.79
N ASN A 19 9.35 2.43 -8.85
CA ASN A 19 8.98 1.02 -8.81
C ASN A 19 10.20 0.11 -8.55
N TRP A 20 11.32 0.41 -9.19
CA TRP A 20 12.59 -0.31 -8.95
C TRP A 20 13.08 -0.11 -7.51
N MET A 21 13.11 1.15 -7.02
CA MET A 21 13.51 1.46 -5.64
C MET A 21 12.59 0.82 -4.61
N PHE A 22 11.27 0.79 -4.88
CA PHE A 22 10.31 0.11 -4.02
C PHE A 22 10.61 -1.39 -3.92
N ARG A 23 10.86 -2.06 -5.06
CA ARG A 23 11.25 -3.49 -5.07
C ARG A 23 12.55 -3.74 -4.33
N MET A 24 13.53 -2.84 -4.48
CA MET A 24 14.81 -2.90 -3.77
C MET A 24 14.68 -2.60 -2.27
N SER A 25 13.57 -2.06 -1.81
CA SER A 25 13.30 -1.80 -0.38
C SER A 25 12.82 -3.04 0.37
N TYR A 26 12.50 -4.11 -0.32
CA TYR A 26 12.05 -5.38 0.26
C TYR A 26 12.99 -6.52 -0.13
N ARG A 27 13.26 -7.41 0.80
CA ARG A 27 14.08 -8.61 0.57
C ARG A 27 13.34 -9.61 -0.31
N HIS A 28 12.03 -9.76 -0.09
CA HIS A 28 11.16 -10.63 -0.86
C HIS A 28 9.83 -9.95 -1.11
N ILE A 29 9.45 -9.81 -2.38
CA ILE A 29 8.09 -9.43 -2.76
C ILE A 29 7.46 -10.58 -3.50
N LYS A 30 6.26 -11.00 -3.07
CA LYS A 30 5.45 -12.01 -3.75
C LYS A 30 4.15 -11.38 -4.23
N TYR A 31 3.83 -11.57 -5.49
CA TYR A 31 2.55 -11.22 -6.07
C TYR A 31 1.74 -12.48 -6.30
N VAL A 32 0.50 -12.51 -5.85
CA VAL A 32 -0.43 -13.62 -5.99
C VAL A 32 -1.70 -13.11 -6.65
N GLY A 33 -2.27 -13.84 -7.60
CA GLY A 33 -3.54 -13.51 -8.22
C GLY A 33 -3.49 -12.36 -9.23
N LYS A 34 -2.35 -12.09 -9.89
CA LYS A 34 -2.28 -11.05 -10.94
C LYS A 34 -3.24 -11.28 -12.10
N GLU A 35 -3.56 -12.53 -12.36
CA GLU A 35 -4.54 -12.98 -13.36
C GLU A 35 -5.96 -12.52 -13.04
N ASN A 36 -6.25 -12.14 -11.81
CA ASN A 36 -7.54 -11.64 -11.38
C ASN A 36 -7.80 -10.17 -11.80
N ILE A 37 -6.79 -9.48 -12.34
CA ILE A 37 -6.97 -8.09 -12.74
C ILE A 37 -7.71 -8.03 -14.07
N PRO A 38 -8.93 -7.45 -14.13
CA PRO A 38 -9.68 -7.33 -15.36
C PRO A 38 -8.97 -6.43 -16.40
N THR A 39 -9.09 -6.80 -17.66
CA THR A 39 -8.51 -6.05 -18.79
C THR A 39 -9.56 -5.41 -19.67
N ASP A 40 -10.84 -5.76 -19.48
CA ASP A 40 -11.99 -5.39 -20.28
C ASP A 40 -12.86 -4.28 -19.67
N GLY A 41 -12.47 -3.76 -18.50
CA GLY A 41 -13.27 -2.81 -17.75
C GLY A 41 -12.50 -1.68 -17.09
N ALA A 42 -13.19 -0.88 -16.30
CA ALA A 42 -12.63 0.14 -15.45
C ALA A 42 -12.29 -0.45 -14.06
N VAL A 43 -11.04 -0.32 -13.61
CA VAL A 43 -10.52 -1.00 -12.42
C VAL A 43 -10.34 -0.03 -11.26
N ILE A 44 -10.89 -0.39 -10.10
CA ILE A 44 -10.68 0.28 -8.81
C ILE A 44 -9.97 -0.70 -7.89
N PHE A 45 -8.70 -0.46 -7.57
CA PHE A 45 -7.98 -1.23 -6.57
C PHE A 45 -8.39 -0.82 -5.16
N ALA A 46 -8.69 -1.80 -4.31
CA ALA A 46 -9.12 -1.64 -2.92
C ALA A 46 -8.17 -2.38 -1.97
N PRO A 47 -6.98 -1.85 -1.64
CA PRO A 47 -6.07 -2.47 -0.70
C PRO A 47 -6.48 -2.20 0.75
N ASN A 48 -6.11 -3.14 1.68
CA ASN A 48 -6.10 -2.83 3.11
C ASN A 48 -5.03 -1.76 3.42
N HIS A 49 -5.17 -1.07 4.57
CA HIS A 49 -4.35 0.10 4.88
C HIS A 49 -3.61 -0.07 6.22
N THR A 50 -2.41 -0.63 6.17
CA THR A 50 -1.62 -0.95 7.36
C THR A 50 -0.28 -0.21 7.44
N ASN A 51 0.24 0.32 6.31
CA ASN A 51 1.59 0.89 6.23
C ASN A 51 1.67 2.17 5.37
N ALA A 52 0.78 3.11 5.66
CA ALA A 52 0.81 4.47 5.11
C ALA A 52 1.10 4.54 3.58
N LEU A 53 2.19 5.21 3.14
CA LEU A 53 2.57 5.35 1.73
C LEU A 53 2.99 4.00 1.11
N GLN A 54 3.53 3.07 1.91
CA GLN A 54 3.98 1.78 1.40
C GLN A 54 2.85 0.98 0.76
N ASP A 55 1.62 1.09 1.29
CA ASP A 55 0.45 0.40 0.71
C ASP A 55 0.13 0.92 -0.70
N ALA A 56 0.20 2.23 -0.92
CA ALA A 56 -0.01 2.81 -2.24
C ALA A 56 1.12 2.39 -3.22
N LEU A 57 2.37 2.36 -2.76
CA LEU A 57 3.51 1.91 -3.57
C LEU A 57 3.43 0.41 -3.89
N ALA A 58 2.92 -0.41 -2.96
CA ALA A 58 2.67 -1.82 -3.20
C ALA A 58 1.69 -2.03 -4.36
N VAL A 59 0.55 -1.31 -4.34
CA VAL A 59 -0.41 -1.35 -5.45
C VAL A 59 0.18 -0.78 -6.74
N LEU A 60 0.98 0.30 -6.65
CA LEU A 60 1.67 0.87 -7.80
C LEU A 60 2.59 -0.16 -8.47
N SER A 61 3.23 -1.04 -7.69
CA SER A 61 4.21 -2.03 -8.14
C SER A 61 3.61 -3.28 -8.81
N ILE A 62 2.29 -3.46 -8.78
CA ILE A 62 1.60 -4.66 -9.30
C ILE A 62 1.90 -4.88 -10.79
N ASN A 63 1.82 -3.80 -11.58
CA ASN A 63 2.09 -3.79 -13.03
C ASN A 63 2.72 -2.45 -13.45
N SER A 64 3.04 -2.30 -14.72
CA SER A 64 3.65 -1.09 -15.29
C SER A 64 2.65 0.01 -15.65
N GLU A 65 1.37 -0.19 -15.39
CA GLU A 65 0.34 0.80 -15.67
C GLU A 65 0.35 1.93 -14.63
N ARG A 66 0.22 3.16 -15.12
CA ARG A 66 -0.04 4.30 -14.23
C ARG A 66 -1.37 4.14 -13.52
N LYS A 67 -1.43 4.57 -12.28
CA LYS A 67 -2.65 4.54 -11.47
C LYS A 67 -2.88 5.91 -10.86
N VAL A 68 -4.14 6.29 -10.66
CA VAL A 68 -4.50 7.48 -9.89
C VAL A 68 -4.86 7.06 -8.47
N PHE A 69 -4.25 7.74 -7.49
CA PHE A 69 -4.45 7.50 -6.08
C PHE A 69 -5.21 8.63 -5.42
N VAL A 70 -5.79 8.36 -4.27
CA VAL A 70 -6.36 9.41 -3.39
C VAL A 70 -5.57 9.50 -2.10
N ALA A 71 -5.42 10.71 -1.60
CA ALA A 71 -4.88 10.99 -0.28
C ALA A 71 -5.74 12.05 0.44
N ARG A 72 -5.56 12.15 1.76
CA ARG A 72 -6.33 13.09 2.59
C ARG A 72 -6.15 14.53 2.11
N ALA A 73 -7.25 15.28 2.05
CA ALA A 73 -7.26 16.66 1.54
C ALA A 73 -6.42 17.64 2.36
N ASP A 74 -6.20 17.36 3.66
CA ASP A 74 -5.36 18.20 4.53
C ASP A 74 -3.89 18.28 4.07
N ILE A 75 -3.37 17.23 3.40
CA ILE A 75 -2.01 17.21 2.83
C ILE A 75 -1.88 18.21 1.66
N PHE A 76 -2.99 18.54 1.00
CA PHE A 76 -3.04 19.45 -0.15
C PHE A 76 -3.18 20.95 0.23
N ARG A 77 -3.19 21.30 1.52
CA ARG A 77 -3.31 22.69 1.98
C ARG A 77 -2.18 23.58 1.43
N ASN A 78 -0.97 23.05 1.35
CA ASN A 78 0.14 23.75 0.73
C ASN A 78 0.06 23.62 -0.79
N LYS A 79 -0.07 24.75 -1.51
CA LYS A 79 -0.21 24.78 -2.98
C LYS A 79 0.97 24.14 -3.72
N LYS A 80 2.21 24.22 -3.19
CA LYS A 80 3.39 23.59 -3.80
C LYS A 80 3.30 22.06 -3.65
N ILE A 81 2.95 21.56 -2.47
CA ILE A 81 2.74 20.13 -2.21
C ILE A 81 1.58 19.62 -3.06
N ALA A 82 0.46 20.32 -3.12
CA ALA A 82 -0.69 19.96 -3.95
C ALA A 82 -0.31 19.79 -5.42
N LYS A 83 0.53 20.70 -5.96
CA LYS A 83 1.02 20.61 -7.34
C LYS A 83 1.89 19.37 -7.56
N ILE A 84 2.77 19.03 -6.62
CA ILE A 84 3.62 17.82 -6.68
C ILE A 84 2.75 16.57 -6.60
N LEU A 85 1.82 16.50 -5.65
CA LEU A 85 0.92 15.35 -5.49
C LEU A 85 0.05 15.12 -6.74
N ASN A 86 -0.54 16.17 -7.30
CA ASN A 86 -1.30 16.06 -8.55
C ASN A 86 -0.41 15.59 -9.72
N TRP A 87 0.84 16.05 -9.79
CA TRP A 87 1.80 15.57 -10.79
C TRP A 87 2.15 14.08 -10.58
N LEU A 88 2.22 13.62 -9.33
CA LEU A 88 2.38 12.21 -8.93
C LEU A 88 1.10 11.38 -9.10
N LYS A 89 0.04 11.91 -9.70
CA LYS A 89 -1.26 11.21 -9.87
C LYS A 89 -2.00 10.94 -8.57
N ILE A 90 -1.83 11.81 -7.58
CA ILE A 90 -2.51 11.72 -6.29
C ILE A 90 -3.49 12.90 -6.19
N MET A 91 -4.77 12.61 -5.95
CA MET A 91 -5.83 13.60 -5.82
C MET A 91 -6.37 13.66 -4.38
N PRO A 92 -6.87 14.84 -3.94
CA PRO A 92 -7.42 14.98 -2.60
C PRO A 92 -8.75 14.25 -2.45
N ILE A 93 -8.98 13.58 -1.31
CA ILE A 93 -10.29 13.13 -0.86
C ILE A 93 -10.60 13.71 0.51
N ARG A 94 -11.79 14.26 0.69
CA ARG A 94 -12.22 14.87 1.95
C ARG A 94 -13.02 13.88 2.79
N ARG A 95 -12.92 14.04 4.12
CA ARG A 95 -13.70 13.25 5.06
C ARG A 95 -14.97 14.02 5.42
N MET A 96 -16.10 13.32 5.62
CA MET A 96 -17.39 13.93 5.99
C MET A 96 -17.37 14.67 7.35
N ARG A 97 -16.30 14.59 8.10
CA ARG A 97 -16.14 15.29 9.40
C ARG A 97 -15.82 16.78 9.28
N ASP A 98 -15.54 17.25 8.07
CA ASP A 98 -14.94 18.58 7.87
C ASP A 98 -15.99 19.68 7.55
N GLY A 99 -17.30 19.38 7.48
CA GLY A 99 -18.40 20.37 7.39
C GLY A 99 -19.28 20.31 6.11
N ALA A 100 -20.42 20.99 6.11
CA ALA A 100 -21.43 20.92 5.03
C ALA A 100 -20.97 21.50 3.68
N SER A 101 -20.03 22.45 3.66
CA SER A 101 -19.43 23.00 2.43
C SER A 101 -18.57 21.97 1.67
N GLU A 102 -18.27 20.83 2.29
CA GLU A 102 -17.40 19.79 1.77
C GLU A 102 -18.13 18.72 0.97
N VAL A 103 -19.46 18.67 1.05
CA VAL A 103 -20.31 17.76 0.26
C VAL A 103 -20.12 18.07 -1.23
N LEU A 104 -20.17 19.36 -1.62
CA LEU A 104 -19.96 19.80 -3.01
C LEU A 104 -18.54 19.50 -3.51
N GLN A 105 -17.54 19.64 -2.64
CA GLN A 105 -16.14 19.36 -3.03
C GLN A 105 -15.82 17.86 -3.05
N ASN A 106 -16.58 17.02 -2.31
CA ASN A 106 -16.55 15.58 -2.48
C ASN A 106 -17.13 15.14 -3.82
N ASP A 107 -18.17 15.82 -4.31
CA ASP A 107 -18.73 15.54 -5.63
C ASP A 107 -17.73 15.86 -6.76
N GLU A 108 -16.93 16.92 -6.64
CA GLU A 108 -15.84 17.18 -7.59
C GLU A 108 -14.80 16.05 -7.58
N THR A 109 -14.41 15.56 -6.41
CA THR A 109 -13.48 14.43 -6.28
C THR A 109 -14.06 13.15 -6.90
N VAL A 110 -15.34 12.87 -6.64
CA VAL A 110 -16.05 11.72 -7.23
C VAL A 110 -16.10 11.86 -8.75
N ASN A 111 -16.47 13.01 -9.28
CA ASN A 111 -16.53 13.25 -10.74
C ASN A 111 -15.15 13.08 -11.39
N ARG A 112 -14.07 13.57 -10.78
CA ARG A 112 -12.70 13.37 -11.27
C ARG A 112 -12.27 11.90 -11.25
N ALA A 113 -12.71 11.14 -10.24
CA ALA A 113 -12.47 9.69 -10.18
C ALA A 113 -13.22 8.96 -11.31
N ILE A 114 -14.48 9.31 -11.56
CA ILE A 114 -15.30 8.76 -12.65
C ILE A 114 -14.65 9.07 -14.00
N GLU A 115 -14.24 10.31 -14.24
CA GLU A 115 -13.54 10.67 -15.48
C GLU A 115 -12.23 9.88 -15.66
N THR A 116 -11.49 9.67 -14.57
CA THR A 116 -10.27 8.83 -14.60
C THR A 116 -10.61 7.40 -15.03
N LEU A 117 -11.63 6.80 -14.44
CA LEU A 117 -12.09 5.44 -14.76
C LEU A 117 -12.60 5.32 -16.21
N ARG A 118 -13.31 6.34 -16.71
CA ARG A 118 -13.79 6.41 -18.09
C ARG A 118 -12.63 6.36 -19.09
N THR A 119 -11.49 7.00 -18.79
CA THR A 119 -10.30 6.96 -19.66
C THR A 119 -9.56 5.62 -19.62
N GLY A 120 -9.96 4.69 -18.76
CA GLY A 120 -9.32 3.39 -18.60
C GLY A 120 -8.07 3.41 -17.70
N VAL A 121 -7.75 4.54 -17.07
CA VAL A 121 -6.66 4.61 -16.08
C VAL A 121 -7.15 4.00 -14.76
N PRO A 122 -6.48 2.96 -14.22
CA PRO A 122 -6.87 2.36 -12.97
C PRO A 122 -6.83 3.36 -11.82
N PHE A 123 -7.80 3.24 -10.93
CA PHE A 123 -7.96 4.08 -9.76
C PHE A 123 -7.67 3.27 -8.50
N CYS A 124 -7.02 3.84 -7.51
CA CYS A 124 -6.74 3.19 -6.23
C CYS A 124 -7.26 4.03 -5.08
N ILE A 125 -8.09 3.42 -4.26
CA ILE A 125 -8.59 4.01 -3.03
C ILE A 125 -8.42 3.00 -1.88
N LEU A 126 -7.84 3.46 -0.77
CA LEU A 126 -7.71 2.68 0.45
C LEU A 126 -9.01 2.82 1.24
N PRO A 127 -9.90 1.80 1.23
CA PRO A 127 -11.29 1.96 1.64
C PRO A 127 -11.46 2.18 3.16
N GLU A 128 -10.47 1.84 3.96
CA GLU A 128 -10.46 2.08 5.42
C GLU A 128 -10.36 3.58 5.78
N GLY A 129 -9.74 4.38 4.90
CA GLY A 129 -9.61 5.83 5.04
C GLY A 129 -8.65 6.31 6.13
N THR A 130 -8.02 5.40 6.85
CA THR A 130 -6.91 5.63 7.78
C THR A 130 -6.11 4.35 7.92
N HIS A 131 -4.79 4.43 8.14
CA HIS A 131 -3.96 3.27 8.36
C HIS A 131 -3.97 2.82 9.82
N ARG A 132 -3.74 1.52 10.02
CA ARG A 132 -3.56 0.91 11.33
C ARG A 132 -2.70 -0.36 11.21
N THR A 133 -1.62 -0.44 11.96
CA THR A 133 -0.69 -1.58 11.99
C THR A 133 -1.27 -2.76 12.78
N LYS A 134 -2.31 -3.40 12.24
CA LYS A 134 -2.96 -4.58 12.78
C LYS A 134 -3.39 -5.52 11.66
N HIS A 135 -3.41 -6.82 11.94
CA HIS A 135 -3.98 -7.85 11.05
C HIS A 135 -5.50 -7.91 11.15
N SER A 136 -6.15 -6.76 11.07
CA SER A 136 -7.61 -6.63 11.09
C SER A 136 -8.01 -5.44 10.23
N LEU A 137 -9.19 -5.52 9.61
CA LEU A 137 -9.72 -4.45 8.77
C LEU A 137 -10.50 -3.44 9.62
N LEU A 138 -10.34 -2.16 9.31
CA LEU A 138 -11.26 -1.13 9.77
C LEU A 138 -12.54 -1.15 8.93
N PRO A 139 -13.67 -0.66 9.45
CA PRO A 139 -14.90 -0.54 8.67
C PRO A 139 -14.69 0.27 7.39
N LEU A 140 -15.03 -0.31 6.25
CA LEU A 140 -14.82 0.32 4.95
C LEU A 140 -15.71 1.55 4.79
N ARG A 141 -15.14 2.63 4.27
CA ARG A 141 -15.81 3.92 4.05
C ARG A 141 -16.63 3.90 2.75
N LYS A 142 -17.71 4.67 2.72
CA LYS A 142 -18.66 4.70 1.59
C LYS A 142 -18.09 5.25 0.28
N GLY A 143 -16.91 5.89 0.29
CA GLY A 143 -16.35 6.60 -0.87
C GLY A 143 -16.13 5.71 -2.09
N ILE A 144 -15.54 4.54 -1.90
CA ILE A 144 -15.28 3.59 -3.00
C ILE A 144 -16.59 3.11 -3.65
N PHE A 145 -17.60 2.80 -2.84
CA PHE A 145 -18.90 2.31 -3.32
C PHE A 145 -19.67 3.39 -4.06
N ARG A 146 -19.63 4.64 -3.58
CA ARG A 146 -20.24 5.78 -4.27
C ARG A 146 -19.59 6.03 -5.64
N ILE A 147 -18.25 5.97 -5.71
CA ILE A 147 -17.52 6.14 -6.97
C ILE A 147 -17.89 5.01 -7.95
N SER A 148 -17.86 3.76 -7.50
CA SER A 148 -18.10 2.61 -8.38
C SER A 148 -19.56 2.56 -8.88
N LEU A 149 -20.55 2.82 -8.00
CA LEU A 149 -21.96 2.84 -8.41
C LEU A 149 -22.26 4.00 -9.36
N ARG A 150 -21.78 5.22 -9.09
CA ARG A 150 -21.96 6.34 -10.02
C ARG A 150 -21.25 6.12 -11.35
N ALA A 151 -20.04 5.55 -11.34
CA ALA A 151 -19.37 5.18 -12.59
C ALA A 151 -20.19 4.16 -13.39
N ASN A 152 -20.80 3.19 -12.69
CA ASN A 152 -21.69 2.21 -13.32
C ASN A 152 -22.95 2.85 -13.91
N GLU A 153 -23.57 3.79 -13.20
CA GLU A 153 -24.73 4.56 -13.73
C GLU A 153 -24.36 5.35 -14.98
N GLU A 154 -23.18 5.97 -15.02
CA GLU A 154 -22.77 6.84 -16.12
C GLU A 154 -22.30 6.09 -17.37
N PHE A 155 -21.55 5.00 -17.20
CA PHE A 155 -20.94 4.30 -18.35
C PHE A 155 -20.79 2.77 -18.17
N GLY A 156 -21.37 2.16 -17.15
CA GLY A 156 -21.28 0.72 -16.89
C GLY A 156 -21.83 -0.16 -18.01
N LYS A 157 -22.76 0.36 -18.82
CA LYS A 157 -23.29 -0.34 -20.01
C LYS A 157 -22.27 -0.45 -21.14
N GLU A 158 -21.35 0.51 -21.23
CA GLU A 158 -20.31 0.56 -22.25
C GLU A 158 -19.04 -0.16 -21.81
N LYS A 159 -18.74 -0.05 -20.52
CA LYS A 159 -17.50 -0.56 -19.91
C LYS A 159 -17.76 -1.03 -18.48
N PRO A 160 -17.61 -2.33 -18.16
CA PRO A 160 -17.83 -2.84 -16.82
C PRO A 160 -16.95 -2.16 -15.78
N ILE A 161 -17.49 -2.04 -14.57
CA ILE A 161 -16.77 -1.46 -13.43
C ILE A 161 -16.36 -2.59 -12.47
N TYR A 162 -15.08 -2.66 -12.15
CA TYR A 162 -14.55 -3.67 -11.27
C TYR A 162 -13.92 -3.07 -10.00
N ILE A 163 -14.25 -3.63 -8.84
CA ILE A 163 -13.51 -3.41 -7.60
C ILE A 163 -12.61 -4.62 -7.39
N VAL A 164 -11.30 -4.40 -7.37
CA VAL A 164 -10.28 -5.44 -7.16
C VAL A 164 -9.76 -5.35 -5.72
N PRO A 165 -10.16 -6.28 -4.84
CA PRO A 165 -9.64 -6.33 -3.47
C PRO A 165 -8.16 -6.72 -3.49
N VAL A 166 -7.34 -6.07 -2.66
CA VAL A 166 -5.90 -6.37 -2.54
C VAL A 166 -5.54 -6.54 -1.08
N GLY A 167 -5.00 -7.70 -0.72
CA GLY A 167 -4.42 -7.97 0.58
C GLY A 167 -2.93 -7.64 0.59
N LEU A 168 -2.50 -6.77 1.50
CA LEU A 168 -1.11 -6.42 1.71
C LEU A 168 -0.65 -6.99 3.05
N GLU A 169 0.32 -7.90 3.01
CA GLU A 169 0.90 -8.53 4.18
C GLU A 169 2.39 -8.25 4.27
N TYR A 170 2.78 -7.58 5.35
CA TYR A 170 4.17 -7.21 5.64
C TYR A 170 4.77 -8.14 6.69
N GLY A 171 5.98 -8.63 6.45
CA GLY A 171 6.75 -9.36 7.46
C GLY A 171 7.19 -8.45 8.63
N ASP A 172 7.36 -7.16 8.34
CA ASP A 172 7.60 -6.09 9.32
C ASP A 172 7.03 -4.76 8.81
N TRP A 173 6.20 -4.10 9.61
CA TRP A 173 5.63 -2.79 9.26
C TRP A 173 6.59 -1.62 9.48
N PHE A 174 7.53 -1.79 10.40
CA PHE A 174 8.37 -0.69 10.90
C PHE A 174 9.77 -0.67 10.28
N HIS A 175 10.14 -1.72 9.53
CA HIS A 175 11.45 -1.81 8.90
C HIS A 175 11.33 -2.24 7.44
N LEU A 176 12.03 -1.53 6.58
CA LEU A 176 12.29 -1.99 5.22
C LEU A 176 13.19 -3.25 5.22
N TRP A 177 13.35 -3.87 4.07
CA TRP A 177 14.17 -5.07 3.90
C TRP A 177 13.62 -6.30 4.65
N ASP A 178 12.29 -6.43 4.64
CA ASP A 178 11.59 -7.65 5.05
C ASP A 178 10.75 -8.17 3.88
N SER A 179 9.82 -9.06 4.14
CA SER A 179 8.96 -9.64 3.12
C SER A 179 7.68 -8.83 2.94
N LEU A 180 7.20 -8.78 1.70
CA LEU A 180 5.89 -8.22 1.37
C LEU A 180 5.17 -9.20 0.45
N VAL A 181 3.90 -9.49 0.77
CA VAL A 181 2.99 -10.22 -0.11
C VAL A 181 1.88 -9.29 -0.56
N ILE A 182 1.63 -9.29 -1.85
CA ILE A 182 0.58 -8.52 -2.51
C ILE A 182 -0.37 -9.55 -3.12
N ASN A 183 -1.49 -9.78 -2.44
CA ASN A 183 -2.47 -10.78 -2.78
C ASN A 183 -3.67 -10.12 -3.46
N ILE A 184 -3.87 -10.39 -4.74
CA ILE A 184 -4.90 -9.77 -5.57
C ILE A 184 -6.06 -10.76 -5.65
N GLY A 185 -7.19 -10.40 -5.05
CA GLY A 185 -8.38 -11.24 -5.00
C GLY A 185 -9.21 -11.17 -6.28
N LYS A 186 -10.22 -12.04 -6.33
CA LYS A 186 -11.20 -12.02 -7.41
C LYS A 186 -11.96 -10.69 -7.41
N PRO A 187 -12.10 -10.04 -8.56
CA PRO A 187 -12.78 -8.75 -8.66
C PRO A 187 -14.28 -8.89 -8.38
N ILE A 188 -14.88 -7.81 -7.88
CA ILE A 188 -16.33 -7.62 -7.87
C ILE A 188 -16.68 -6.91 -9.15
N ASN A 189 -17.46 -7.53 -10.02
CA ASN A 189 -18.08 -6.85 -11.16
C ASN A 189 -19.27 -6.04 -10.66
N VAL A 190 -19.09 -4.75 -10.49
CA VAL A 190 -20.15 -3.85 -9.97
C VAL A 190 -21.34 -3.78 -10.90
N THR A 191 -21.11 -3.90 -12.21
CA THR A 191 -22.17 -3.85 -13.21
C THR A 191 -23.09 -5.07 -13.09
N GLU A 192 -22.53 -6.27 -12.95
CA GLU A 192 -23.30 -7.50 -12.69
C GLU A 192 -23.95 -7.45 -11.30
N PHE A 193 -23.20 -7.03 -10.28
CA PHE A 193 -23.69 -6.93 -8.91
C PHE A 193 -24.93 -6.05 -8.80
N VAL A 194 -24.95 -4.89 -9.48
CA VAL A 194 -26.12 -4.00 -9.53
C VAL A 194 -27.30 -4.66 -10.22
N ALA A 195 -27.07 -5.40 -11.32
CA ALA A 195 -28.12 -6.11 -12.03
C ALA A 195 -28.75 -7.24 -11.18
N GLU A 196 -27.92 -7.99 -10.45
CA GLU A 196 -28.36 -9.07 -9.57
C GLU A 196 -29.12 -8.57 -8.33
N HIS A 197 -28.85 -7.35 -7.88
CA HIS A 197 -29.44 -6.71 -6.70
C HIS A 197 -30.38 -5.55 -7.07
N SER A 198 -31.07 -5.65 -8.20
CA SER A 198 -31.96 -4.60 -8.73
C SER A 198 -33.17 -4.29 -7.84
N ASP A 199 -33.47 -5.15 -6.86
CA ASP A 199 -34.51 -4.98 -5.85
C ASP A 199 -34.06 -4.10 -4.64
N LEU A 200 -32.75 -3.86 -4.51
CA LEU A 200 -32.21 -3.07 -3.42
C LEU A 200 -32.21 -1.57 -3.72
N ASP A 201 -32.61 -0.78 -2.74
CA ASP A 201 -32.40 0.67 -2.78
C ASP A 201 -30.90 1.03 -2.66
N TYR A 202 -30.54 2.25 -3.08
CA TYR A 202 -29.14 2.71 -3.13
C TYR A 202 -28.38 2.56 -1.78
N PRO A 203 -28.97 2.88 -0.59
CA PRO A 203 -28.30 2.64 0.69
C PRO A 203 -28.03 1.16 0.99
N LYS A 204 -28.97 0.26 0.68
CA LYS A 204 -28.82 -1.18 0.89
C LYS A 204 -27.82 -1.77 -0.08
N LEU A 205 -27.81 -1.31 -1.32
CA LEU A 205 -26.83 -1.71 -2.33
C LEU A 205 -25.40 -1.36 -1.90
N ILE A 206 -25.18 -0.16 -1.32
CA ILE A 206 -23.88 0.19 -0.72
C ILE A 206 -23.50 -0.75 0.43
N LEU A 207 -24.47 -1.14 1.26
CA LEU A 207 -24.19 -2.05 2.39
C LEU A 207 -23.81 -3.44 1.87
N ALA A 208 -24.55 -3.99 0.94
CA ALA A 208 -24.28 -5.30 0.34
C ALA A 208 -22.90 -5.34 -0.35
N LEU A 209 -22.58 -4.31 -1.15
CA LEU A 209 -21.28 -4.20 -1.80
C LEU A 209 -20.13 -4.07 -0.78
N ARG A 210 -20.38 -3.37 0.34
CA ARG A 210 -19.39 -3.24 1.42
C ARG A 210 -19.15 -4.56 2.13
N GLU A 211 -20.18 -5.34 2.37
CA GLU A 211 -20.10 -6.67 3.00
C GLU A 211 -19.30 -7.61 2.10
N ASP A 212 -19.64 -7.71 0.81
CA ASP A 212 -18.92 -8.55 -0.16
C ASP A 212 -17.44 -8.15 -0.26
N LEU A 213 -17.13 -6.85 -0.39
CA LEU A 213 -15.74 -6.39 -0.43
C LEU A 213 -14.99 -6.71 0.87
N THR A 214 -15.65 -6.54 2.03
CA THR A 214 -15.02 -6.81 3.33
C THR A 214 -14.65 -8.29 3.47
N GLU A 215 -15.56 -9.19 3.09
CA GLU A 215 -15.30 -10.63 3.13
C GLU A 215 -14.15 -11.02 2.20
N ARG A 216 -14.19 -10.56 0.94
CA ARG A 216 -13.08 -10.83 -0.01
C ARG A 216 -11.74 -10.29 0.49
N MET A 217 -11.72 -9.13 1.14
CA MET A 217 -10.47 -8.57 1.71
C MET A 217 -9.97 -9.39 2.90
N ARG A 218 -10.87 -9.93 3.74
CA ARG A 218 -10.48 -10.81 4.87
C ARG A 218 -9.77 -12.08 4.40
N GLU A 219 -10.23 -12.67 3.31
CA GLU A 219 -9.61 -13.89 2.73
C GLU A 219 -8.20 -13.63 2.18
N LEU A 220 -7.83 -12.38 1.91
CA LEU A 220 -6.55 -12.03 1.30
C LEU A 220 -5.45 -11.69 2.31
N ILE A 221 -5.77 -11.61 3.59
CA ILE A 221 -4.84 -11.24 4.67
C ILE A 221 -4.88 -12.24 5.83
N LEU A 222 -3.87 -12.22 6.67
CA LEU A 222 -3.86 -12.95 7.95
C LEU A 222 -4.81 -12.23 8.94
N TRP A 223 -6.12 -12.33 8.67
CA TRP A 223 -7.11 -11.57 9.40
C TRP A 223 -7.36 -12.11 10.81
N VAL A 224 -7.38 -11.21 11.80
CA VAL A 224 -7.74 -11.48 13.20
C VAL A 224 -8.80 -10.49 13.65
N PRO A 225 -9.85 -10.90 14.36
CA PRO A 225 -10.82 -9.99 14.95
C PRO A 225 -10.13 -8.97 15.87
N ASP A 226 -10.56 -7.70 15.80
CA ASP A 226 -10.04 -6.65 16.68
C ASP A 226 -10.86 -6.59 17.97
N ASP A 227 -10.73 -7.62 18.79
CA ASP A 227 -11.39 -7.80 20.07
C ASP A 227 -10.38 -8.00 21.22
N GLU A 228 -10.87 -8.30 22.41
CA GLU A 228 -10.04 -8.52 23.61
C GLU A 228 -9.07 -9.70 23.45
N ASN A 229 -9.34 -10.64 22.55
CA ASN A 229 -8.52 -11.81 22.28
C ASN A 229 -7.55 -11.62 21.11
N TYR A 230 -7.47 -10.40 20.51
CA TYR A 230 -6.66 -10.14 19.32
C TYR A 230 -5.25 -10.68 19.43
N GLU A 231 -4.52 -10.36 20.50
CA GLU A 231 -3.12 -10.76 20.65
C GLU A 231 -2.96 -12.29 20.74
N LYS A 232 -3.84 -12.94 21.50
CA LYS A 232 -3.86 -14.40 21.61
C LYS A 232 -4.13 -15.07 20.26
N ASN A 233 -5.15 -14.61 19.55
CA ASN A 233 -5.56 -15.13 18.25
C ASN A 233 -4.45 -14.89 17.20
N TRP A 234 -3.82 -13.72 17.24
CA TRP A 234 -2.67 -13.40 16.38
C TRP A 234 -1.47 -14.33 16.62
N GLN A 235 -1.10 -14.60 17.88
CA GLN A 235 0.00 -15.51 18.21
C GLN A 235 -0.30 -16.94 17.77
N GLU A 236 -1.55 -17.37 17.85
CA GLU A 236 -1.98 -18.69 17.37
C GLU A 236 -1.92 -18.79 15.84
N LEU A 237 -2.49 -17.82 15.14
CA LEU A 237 -2.45 -17.73 13.67
C LEU A 237 -1.01 -17.68 13.15
N LYS A 238 -0.14 -16.94 13.81
CA LYS A 238 1.27 -16.81 13.44
C LYS A 238 2.05 -18.14 13.60
N LYS A 239 1.67 -18.99 14.55
CA LYS A 239 2.29 -20.31 14.72
C LYS A 239 1.84 -21.28 13.63
N ASN A 240 0.58 -21.23 13.25
CA ASN A 240 -0.06 -22.14 12.31
C ASN A 240 -0.85 -21.34 11.25
N PRO A 241 -0.16 -20.62 10.35
CA PRO A 241 -0.86 -19.88 9.30
C PRO A 241 -1.60 -20.86 8.36
N PRO A 242 -2.76 -20.48 7.82
CA PRO A 242 -3.41 -21.22 6.75
C PRO A 242 -2.43 -21.46 5.59
N LYS A 243 -2.51 -22.65 4.95
CA LYS A 243 -1.57 -23.02 3.88
C LYS A 243 -1.60 -22.02 2.71
N GLU A 244 -2.77 -21.49 2.41
CA GLU A 244 -3.02 -20.51 1.37
C GLU A 244 -2.35 -19.16 1.67
N LEU A 245 -2.16 -18.86 2.97
CA LEU A 245 -1.60 -17.63 3.49
C LEU A 245 -0.18 -17.82 4.08
N ASP A 246 0.41 -18.99 3.90
CA ASP A 246 1.78 -19.29 4.36
C ASP A 246 2.82 -18.86 3.33
N TRP A 247 2.94 -17.56 3.19
CA TRP A 247 3.78 -16.95 2.14
C TRP A 247 5.21 -16.62 2.55
N PHE A 248 5.46 -16.56 3.86
CA PHE A 248 6.75 -16.11 4.36
C PHE A 248 7.77 -17.26 4.43
N PRO A 249 9.02 -17.02 4.02
CA PRO A 249 10.05 -18.05 4.06
C PRO A 249 10.28 -18.60 5.46
N LYS A 250 10.03 -19.88 5.67
CA LYS A 250 10.23 -20.59 6.95
C LYS A 250 11.70 -20.93 7.25
N HIS A 251 12.62 -20.68 6.31
CA HIS A 251 14.02 -21.04 6.47
C HIS A 251 14.64 -20.35 7.66
N SER A 252 14.82 -21.09 8.72
CA SER A 252 15.44 -20.59 9.94
C SER A 252 16.87 -21.09 10.02
N MET A 253 17.81 -20.20 9.73
CA MET A 253 19.24 -20.45 9.99
C MET A 253 19.43 -20.79 11.49
N PRO A 254 20.28 -21.78 11.87
CA PRO A 254 20.59 -22.06 13.26
C PRO A 254 21.07 -20.82 14.01
N LYS A 255 20.71 -20.69 15.28
CA LYS A 255 21.06 -19.49 16.08
C LYS A 255 22.57 -19.25 16.15
N TRP A 256 23.36 -20.30 16.35
CA TRP A 256 24.81 -20.20 16.39
C TRP A 256 25.41 -19.70 15.10
N LEU A 257 24.90 -20.17 13.94
CA LEU A 257 25.35 -19.72 12.62
C LEU A 257 25.01 -18.26 12.37
N LEU A 258 23.83 -17.83 12.80
CA LEU A 258 23.41 -16.44 12.72
C LEU A 258 24.31 -15.52 13.55
N MET A 259 24.62 -15.92 14.79
CA MET A 259 25.57 -15.19 15.63
C MET A 259 26.96 -15.13 15.01
N PHE A 260 27.48 -16.26 14.52
CA PHE A 260 28.77 -16.30 13.85
C PHE A 260 28.84 -15.36 12.65
N LEU A 261 27.83 -15.39 11.76
CA LEU A 261 27.76 -14.48 10.62
C LEU A 261 27.71 -13.01 11.03
N LEU A 262 26.95 -12.64 12.06
CA LEU A 262 26.88 -11.27 12.54
C LEU A 262 28.25 -10.80 13.07
N ILE A 263 28.99 -11.66 13.77
CA ILE A 263 30.34 -11.34 14.26
C ILE A 263 31.32 -11.16 13.08
N VAL A 264 31.34 -12.11 12.15
CA VAL A 264 32.26 -12.07 11.01
C VAL A 264 31.96 -10.88 10.07
N LEU A 265 30.69 -10.53 9.88
CA LEU A 265 30.28 -9.43 9.00
C LEU A 265 30.31 -8.04 9.69
N SER A 266 30.52 -7.98 11.00
CA SER A 266 30.47 -6.72 11.74
C SER A 266 31.50 -5.67 11.29
N PRO A 267 32.75 -5.99 10.92
CA PRO A 267 33.69 -4.97 10.42
C PRO A 267 33.21 -4.36 9.10
N LEU A 268 32.67 -5.19 8.20
CA LEU A 268 32.13 -4.71 6.92
C LEU A 268 30.85 -3.88 7.13
N ALA A 269 30.01 -4.26 8.10
CA ALA A 269 28.83 -3.49 8.49
C ALA A 269 29.20 -2.10 9.04
N LEU A 270 30.31 -2.02 9.76
CA LEU A 270 30.83 -0.74 10.26
C LEU A 270 31.28 0.17 9.10
N VAL A 271 32.03 -0.38 8.14
CA VAL A 271 32.40 0.36 6.92
C VAL A 271 31.21 0.80 6.14
N ALA A 272 30.22 -0.08 5.91
CA ALA A 272 28.99 0.26 5.23
C ALA A 272 28.19 1.34 5.97
N GLY A 273 28.15 1.30 7.30
CA GLY A 273 27.55 2.34 8.15
C GLY A 273 28.22 3.70 7.97
N VAL A 274 29.57 3.72 7.94
CA VAL A 274 30.34 4.95 7.67
C VAL A 274 30.07 5.50 6.28
N VAL A 275 30.04 4.68 5.25
CA VAL A 275 29.77 5.12 3.87
C VAL A 275 28.34 5.65 3.71
N THR A 276 27.37 5.04 4.42
CA THR A 276 25.96 5.41 4.33
C THR A 276 25.47 6.32 5.46
N TRP A 277 26.39 6.87 6.29
CA TRP A 277 26.02 7.68 7.45
C TRP A 277 25.06 8.84 7.19
N PRO A 278 25.13 9.57 6.03
CA PRO A 278 24.19 10.66 5.81
C PRO A 278 22.75 10.16 5.63
N LEU A 279 22.56 8.94 5.07
CA LEU A 279 21.25 8.29 4.96
C LEU A 279 20.66 8.02 6.35
N TRP A 280 21.49 7.51 7.26
CA TRP A 280 21.07 7.16 8.63
C TRP A 280 20.81 8.38 9.49
N LEU A 281 21.69 9.39 9.43
CA LEU A 281 21.52 10.60 10.22
C LEU A 281 20.23 11.34 9.84
N ALA A 282 19.98 11.54 8.56
CA ALA A 282 18.76 12.18 8.13
C ALA A 282 17.51 11.36 8.48
N TRP A 283 17.57 10.04 8.33
CA TRP A 283 16.48 9.16 8.76
C TRP A 283 16.22 9.27 10.27
N LEU A 284 17.24 9.26 11.10
CA LEU A 284 17.11 9.43 12.55
C LEU A 284 16.48 10.77 12.93
N ILE A 285 16.92 11.87 12.28
CA ILE A 285 16.35 13.21 12.51
C ILE A 285 14.86 13.23 12.13
N ILE A 286 14.49 12.64 11.00
CA ILE A 286 13.10 12.63 10.54
C ILE A 286 12.24 11.73 11.44
N CYS A 287 12.72 10.56 11.85
CA CYS A 287 12.02 9.70 12.81
C CYS A 287 11.80 10.40 14.15
N TRP A 288 12.76 11.19 14.62
CA TRP A 288 12.57 11.99 15.81
C TRP A 288 11.48 13.06 15.65
N MET A 289 11.28 13.59 14.43
CA MET A 289 10.23 14.57 14.12
C MET A 289 8.86 13.91 13.87
N VAL A 290 8.83 12.68 13.36
CA VAL A 290 7.60 11.95 13.00
C VAL A 290 7.20 11.02 14.14
N LYS A 291 6.12 11.36 14.83
CA LYS A 291 5.64 10.64 16.03
C LYS A 291 4.95 9.31 15.72
N ASP A 292 4.48 9.12 14.50
CA ASP A 292 3.75 7.91 14.08
C ASP A 292 4.72 6.96 13.38
N ASP A 293 5.03 5.84 14.05
CA ASP A 293 6.00 4.84 13.59
C ASP A 293 5.63 4.23 12.23
N ALA A 294 4.34 4.18 11.88
CA ALA A 294 3.88 3.70 10.59
C ALA A 294 4.37 4.54 9.40
N PHE A 295 4.77 5.80 9.65
CA PHE A 295 5.36 6.65 8.61
C PHE A 295 6.87 6.49 8.47
N HIS A 296 7.57 5.85 9.41
CA HIS A 296 9.03 5.76 9.38
C HIS A 296 9.55 5.06 8.12
N THR A 297 8.93 3.96 7.71
CA THR A 297 9.29 3.27 6.46
C THR A 297 8.99 4.11 5.22
N SER A 298 7.89 4.87 5.24
CA SER A 298 7.53 5.78 4.15
C SER A 298 8.54 6.91 3.98
N VAL A 299 8.95 7.51 5.09
CA VAL A 299 9.98 8.56 5.11
C VAL A 299 11.33 8.02 4.67
N GLN A 300 11.72 6.85 5.18
CA GLN A 300 12.95 6.18 4.80
C GLN A 300 12.98 5.91 3.29
N PHE A 301 11.88 5.43 2.72
CA PHE A 301 11.77 5.20 1.28
C PHE A 301 11.93 6.49 0.47
N VAL A 302 11.22 7.57 0.83
CA VAL A 302 11.31 8.86 0.13
C VAL A 302 12.73 9.42 0.21
N TRP A 303 13.36 9.30 1.37
CA TRP A 303 14.73 9.73 1.56
C TRP A 303 15.71 8.94 0.67
N GLN A 304 15.59 7.62 0.61
CA GLN A 304 16.39 6.76 -0.26
C GLN A 304 16.17 7.07 -1.74
N LEU A 305 14.92 7.33 -2.14
CA LEU A 305 14.58 7.70 -3.52
C LEU A 305 15.28 8.97 -3.98
N ILE A 306 15.54 9.90 -3.07
CA ILE A 306 16.27 11.14 -3.36
C ILE A 306 17.78 10.93 -3.27
N PHE A 307 18.27 10.33 -2.19
CA PHE A 307 19.68 10.31 -1.86
C PHE A 307 20.48 9.30 -2.68
N ILE A 308 19.95 8.10 -2.95
CA ILE A 308 20.67 7.08 -3.70
C ILE A 308 21.01 7.53 -5.13
N PRO A 309 20.09 8.13 -5.91
CA PRO A 309 20.45 8.71 -7.21
C PRO A 309 21.44 9.87 -7.10
N LEU A 310 21.34 10.73 -6.08
CA LEU A 310 22.27 11.85 -5.88
C LEU A 310 23.72 11.39 -5.63
N THR A 311 23.91 10.21 -5.07
CA THR A 311 25.23 9.59 -4.89
C THR A 311 25.64 8.73 -6.07
N CYS A 312 25.00 8.90 -7.24
CA CYS A 312 25.25 8.09 -8.46
C CYS A 312 25.19 6.58 -8.18
N PHE A 313 24.30 6.16 -7.28
CA PHE A 313 24.14 4.76 -6.85
C PHE A 313 25.35 4.12 -6.17
N ILE A 314 26.43 4.84 -5.90
CA ILE A 314 27.65 4.31 -5.26
C ILE A 314 27.33 3.79 -3.86
N THR A 315 26.42 4.42 -3.13
CA THR A 315 26.04 4.02 -1.77
C THR A 315 25.11 2.80 -1.74
N LEU A 316 24.50 2.44 -2.86
CA LEU A 316 23.49 1.37 -2.94
C LEU A 316 23.97 0.00 -2.44
N PRO A 317 25.16 -0.54 -2.88
CA PRO A 317 25.62 -1.83 -2.40
C PRO A 317 25.87 -1.85 -0.88
N PHE A 318 26.45 -0.77 -0.33
CA PHE A 318 26.71 -0.63 1.11
C PHE A 318 25.41 -0.56 1.88
N TRP A 319 24.43 0.21 1.38
CA TRP A 319 23.11 0.31 1.98
C TRP A 319 22.39 -1.05 2.00
N MET A 320 22.38 -1.79 0.88
CA MET A 320 21.76 -3.11 0.79
C MET A 320 22.43 -4.10 1.77
N PHE A 321 23.75 -4.12 1.82
CA PHE A 321 24.49 -4.95 2.76
C PHE A 321 24.12 -4.63 4.20
N LEU A 322 24.03 -3.36 4.56
CA LEU A 322 23.69 -2.94 5.91
C LEU A 322 22.24 -3.30 6.27
N GLN A 323 21.31 -3.20 5.32
CA GLN A 323 19.93 -3.67 5.53
C GLN A 323 19.87 -5.18 5.80
N GLU A 324 20.62 -5.99 5.05
CA GLU A 324 20.73 -7.43 5.30
C GLU A 324 21.33 -7.72 6.68
N TYR A 325 22.40 -7.06 7.05
CA TYR A 325 23.02 -7.21 8.37
C TYR A 325 22.03 -6.88 9.50
N MET A 326 21.32 -5.76 9.40
CA MET A 326 20.29 -5.36 10.38
C MET A 326 19.11 -6.34 10.40
N TYR A 327 18.67 -6.86 9.25
CA TYR A 327 17.64 -7.89 9.20
C TYR A 327 18.06 -9.15 9.96
N LEU A 328 19.29 -9.64 9.77
CA LEU A 328 19.83 -10.79 10.48
C LEU A 328 19.91 -10.53 11.99
N SER A 329 20.32 -9.34 12.40
CA SER A 329 20.37 -8.91 13.80
C SER A 329 18.97 -8.90 14.44
N ARG A 330 17.97 -8.29 13.77
CA ARG A 330 16.57 -8.30 14.24
C ARG A 330 16.03 -9.73 14.38
N LYS A 331 16.38 -10.61 13.44
CA LYS A 331 15.97 -12.02 13.47
C LYS A 331 16.56 -12.76 14.68
N LEU A 332 17.81 -12.46 15.06
CA LEU A 332 18.43 -13.01 16.26
C LEU A 332 17.71 -12.52 17.53
N ASN A 333 17.44 -11.20 17.62
CA ASN A 333 16.77 -10.61 18.77
C ASN A 333 15.34 -11.16 18.96
N ARG A 334 14.57 -11.31 17.89
CA ARG A 334 13.23 -11.92 17.94
C ARG A 334 13.25 -13.37 18.46
N ARG A 335 14.37 -14.10 18.31
CA ARG A 335 14.54 -15.46 18.86
C ARG A 335 15.01 -15.49 20.32
N ASN A 336 15.64 -14.42 20.77
CA ASN A 336 16.05 -14.31 22.19
C ASN A 336 14.86 -13.97 23.09
N ASN A 337 13.83 -13.32 22.52
CA ASN A 337 12.62 -12.87 23.23
C ASN A 337 11.44 -13.88 23.13
N ARG A 338 11.69 -15.08 22.57
CA ARG A 338 10.78 -16.25 22.56
C ARG A 338 11.29 -17.33 23.49
#